data_5a10d32a9502d30a1fbf38800c8c8d9f
#
_entry.id   5a10d32a9502d30a1fbf38800c8c8d9f
#
_cell.length_a   1.000
_cell.length_b   1.000
_cell.length_c   1.000
_cell.angle_alpha   90.00
_cell.angle_beta   90.00
_cell.angle_gamma   90.00
#
_symmetry.space_group_name_H-M   'P 1'
#
loop_
_entity.id
_entity.type
_entity.pdbx_description
1 polymer ?
#
loop_
_entity_poly.entity_id
_entity_poly.type
_entity_poly.pdbx_seq_one_letter_code
_entity_poly.pdbx_strand_id
1 'polypeptide(L)'
;MKTKMPTLSEATRTVYRRRKNGTKSATNFLIGMKHNIKALGDLPVNKITRPMVNKMMDILKQEHKNSNAVVNQKMGYLRVVLQEMEEDGFIEMIKMPKPRPTKNSKVHYLTKDMEKELLDFLLQNSYEAYDIVICLIDLGCRVNELLNLEKRFIDFDNNQINFNERKNDKAVAVPMTDRVKATIESYYFDSKDFDKVFSLNYSQLNTIWQKARKDLGYADKKFYTLHLCRHTCGSRLAQRGVPILLIKDWLGHEDIENTMIYAHLQPKALHSYVEVLN
;
A
#
# COMPACT_ATOMS: atom_id res chain seq x y z
N MET A 1 -7.64 28.29 36.22
CA MET A 1 -6.20 28.17 35.84
C MET A 1 -6.10 28.26 34.32
N LYS A 2 -5.39 29.26 33.77
CA LYS A 2 -5.15 29.27 32.31
C LYS A 2 -4.22 28.10 31.97
N THR A 3 -4.74 27.09 31.32
CA THR A 3 -3.94 25.94 30.84
C THR A 3 -2.84 26.47 29.93
N LYS A 4 -1.59 26.16 30.23
CA LYS A 4 -0.43 26.59 29.44
C LYS A 4 -0.60 26.15 28.00
N MET A 5 -0.42 27.07 27.05
CA MET A 5 -0.49 26.75 25.59
C MET A 5 0.58 25.69 25.27
N PRO A 6 0.19 24.52 24.72
CA PRO A 6 1.14 23.47 24.41
C PRO A 6 2.03 23.84 23.23
N THR A 7 3.27 23.37 23.26
CA THR A 7 4.17 23.41 22.09
C THR A 7 3.77 22.35 21.07
N LEU A 8 4.28 22.45 19.84
CA LEU A 8 4.01 21.47 18.79
C LEU A 8 4.48 20.05 19.17
N SER A 9 5.58 19.94 19.93
CA SER A 9 6.05 18.66 20.47
C SER A 9 5.11 18.09 21.55
N GLU A 10 4.62 18.94 22.45
CA GLU A 10 3.66 18.53 23.49
C GLU A 10 2.34 18.09 22.87
N ALA A 11 1.80 18.86 21.93
CA ALA A 11 0.61 18.52 21.15
C ALA A 11 0.77 17.19 20.35
N THR A 12 1.94 17.00 19.74
CA THR A 12 2.25 15.73 19.02
C THR A 12 2.20 14.53 19.96
N ARG A 13 2.76 14.65 21.19
CA ARG A 13 2.71 13.56 22.18
C ARG A 13 1.28 13.27 22.64
N THR A 14 0.46 14.30 22.79
CA THR A 14 -0.97 14.14 23.14
C THR A 14 -1.70 13.34 22.06
N VAL A 15 -1.58 13.73 20.79
CA VAL A 15 -2.18 13.01 19.66
C VAL A 15 -1.64 11.57 19.56
N TYR A 16 -0.33 11.38 19.73
CA TYR A 16 0.25 10.05 19.73
C TYR A 16 -0.41 9.15 20.78
N ARG A 17 -0.51 9.62 22.03
CA ARG A 17 -1.10 8.83 23.13
C ARG A 17 -2.58 8.53 22.90
N ARG A 18 -3.35 9.50 22.41
CA ARG A 18 -4.81 9.38 22.25
C ARG A 18 -5.21 8.58 21.00
N ARG A 19 -4.52 8.80 19.88
CA ARG A 19 -5.01 8.34 18.55
C ARG A 19 -4.05 7.42 17.79
N LYS A 20 -2.76 7.37 18.15
CA LYS A 20 -1.74 6.69 17.36
C LYS A 20 -1.06 5.53 18.05
N ASN A 21 -1.01 5.54 19.38
CA ASN A 21 -0.37 4.47 20.15
C ASN A 21 -1.00 3.11 19.81
N GLY A 22 -0.15 2.11 19.53
CA GLY A 22 -0.59 0.77 19.11
C GLY A 22 -1.02 0.66 17.64
N THR A 23 -1.08 1.76 16.88
CA THR A 23 -1.46 1.68 15.45
C THR A 23 -0.24 1.39 14.56
N LYS A 24 -0.46 0.69 13.44
CA LYS A 24 0.58 0.44 12.41
C LYS A 24 1.19 1.74 11.84
N SER A 25 0.50 2.86 11.95
CA SER A 25 0.95 4.17 11.45
C SER A 25 1.71 5.02 12.47
N ALA A 26 1.82 4.57 13.72
CA ALA A 26 2.40 5.33 14.84
C ALA A 26 3.84 5.81 14.56
N THR A 27 4.70 4.93 14.11
CA THR A 27 6.10 5.23 13.78
C THR A 27 6.21 6.28 12.68
N ASN A 28 5.46 6.10 11.58
CA ASN A 28 5.45 7.05 10.46
C ASN A 28 4.92 8.43 10.87
N PHE A 29 3.91 8.48 11.73
CA PHE A 29 3.38 9.72 12.29
C PHE A 29 4.48 10.45 13.10
N LEU A 30 5.16 9.76 14.01
CA LEU A 30 6.23 10.38 14.83
C LEU A 30 7.41 10.86 13.97
N ILE A 31 7.85 10.06 12.99
CA ILE A 31 8.91 10.46 12.06
C ILE A 31 8.47 11.69 11.25
N GLY A 32 7.23 11.68 10.73
CA GLY A 32 6.69 12.80 9.97
C GLY A 32 6.61 14.08 10.81
N MET A 33 6.12 13.99 12.06
CA MET A 33 6.04 15.13 12.96
C MET A 33 7.42 15.63 13.40
N LYS A 34 8.41 14.74 13.59
CA LYS A 34 9.80 15.16 13.85
C LYS A 34 10.34 16.07 12.73
N HIS A 35 10.05 15.73 11.46
CA HIS A 35 10.44 16.59 10.33
C HIS A 35 9.66 17.91 10.31
N ASN A 36 8.36 17.89 10.63
CA ASN A 36 7.54 19.10 10.70
C ASN A 36 8.05 20.04 11.79
N ILE A 37 8.33 19.52 12.99
CA ILE A 37 8.87 20.30 14.12
C ILE A 37 10.25 20.88 13.76
N LYS A 38 11.11 20.10 13.09
CA LYS A 38 12.41 20.61 12.64
C LYS A 38 12.27 21.79 11.67
N ALA A 39 11.28 21.75 10.78
CA ALA A 39 11.07 22.80 9.76
C ALA A 39 10.31 24.04 10.29
N LEU A 40 9.40 23.85 11.26
CA LEU A 40 8.60 24.94 11.85
C LEU A 40 9.24 25.56 13.10
N GLY A 41 10.09 24.81 13.80
CA GLY A 41 10.44 25.05 15.19
C GLY A 41 9.42 24.44 16.17
N ASP A 42 9.84 24.20 17.41
CA ASP A 42 8.94 23.73 18.47
C ASP A 42 8.20 24.92 19.13
N LEU A 43 7.29 25.51 18.38
CA LEU A 43 6.54 26.69 18.76
C LEU A 43 5.23 26.32 19.49
N PRO A 44 4.67 27.23 20.34
CA PRO A 44 3.30 27.12 20.81
C PRO A 44 2.34 26.98 19.61
N VAL A 45 1.35 26.06 19.69
CA VAL A 45 0.47 25.72 18.58
C VAL A 45 -0.33 26.92 18.04
N ASN A 46 -0.65 27.90 18.89
CA ASN A 46 -1.34 29.15 18.49
C ASN A 46 -0.45 30.14 17.72
N LYS A 47 0.83 29.88 17.60
CA LYS A 47 1.76 30.68 16.78
C LYS A 47 1.96 30.13 15.37
N ILE A 48 1.43 28.94 15.10
CA ILE A 48 1.54 28.31 13.79
C ILE A 48 0.54 29.00 12.82
N THR A 49 1.07 29.50 11.72
CA THR A 49 0.28 30.22 10.72
C THR A 49 0.36 29.50 9.37
N ARG A 50 -0.63 29.76 8.49
CA ARG A 50 -0.63 29.20 7.13
C ARG A 50 0.63 29.51 6.32
N PRO A 51 1.21 30.74 6.33
CA PRO A 51 2.49 31.02 5.67
C PRO A 51 3.63 30.14 6.20
N MET A 52 3.68 29.89 7.51
CA MET A 52 4.69 28.99 8.11
C MET A 52 4.53 27.56 7.61
N VAL A 53 3.30 27.05 7.50
CA VAL A 53 3.03 25.71 6.95
C VAL A 53 3.45 25.63 5.47
N ASN A 54 3.21 26.67 4.66
CA ASN A 54 3.71 26.73 3.31
C ASN A 54 5.25 26.63 3.26
N LYS A 55 5.94 27.44 4.07
CA LYS A 55 7.41 27.42 4.18
C LYS A 55 7.93 26.04 4.60
N MET A 56 7.27 25.39 5.58
CA MET A 56 7.57 24.02 5.97
C MET A 56 7.48 23.04 4.77
N MET A 57 6.41 23.15 3.98
CA MET A 57 6.23 22.30 2.78
C MET A 57 7.34 22.55 1.75
N ASP A 58 7.85 23.79 1.62
CA ASP A 58 8.97 24.12 0.76
C ASP A 58 10.27 23.50 1.27
N ILE A 59 10.57 23.65 2.56
CA ILE A 59 11.74 23.05 3.22
C ILE A 59 11.71 21.52 3.02
N LEU A 60 10.58 20.88 3.33
CA LEU A 60 10.42 19.43 3.18
C LEU A 60 10.62 18.97 1.72
N LYS A 61 10.25 19.80 0.75
CA LYS A 61 10.43 19.50 -0.68
C LYS A 61 11.87 19.66 -1.14
N GLN A 62 12.50 20.77 -0.78
CA GLN A 62 13.81 21.19 -1.31
C GLN A 62 14.95 20.54 -0.53
N GLU A 63 15.00 20.73 0.78
CA GLU A 63 16.11 20.25 1.62
C GLU A 63 16.08 18.72 1.81
N HIS A 64 14.89 18.16 2.01
CA HIS A 64 14.74 16.72 2.24
C HIS A 64 14.47 15.93 0.95
N LYS A 65 14.44 16.57 -0.22
CA LYS A 65 14.19 15.95 -1.56
C LYS A 65 12.96 15.03 -1.58
N ASN A 66 11.94 15.33 -0.77
CA ASN A 66 10.73 14.53 -0.69
C ASN A 66 9.87 14.68 -1.96
N SER A 67 9.11 13.63 -2.32
CA SER A 67 8.04 13.75 -3.32
C SER A 67 6.89 14.62 -2.78
N ASN A 68 6.04 15.16 -3.68
CA ASN A 68 4.85 15.91 -3.27
C ASN A 68 3.91 15.06 -2.39
N ALA A 69 3.78 13.76 -2.68
CA ALA A 69 2.98 12.86 -1.87
C ALA A 69 3.48 12.78 -0.42
N VAL A 70 4.79 12.66 -0.21
CA VAL A 70 5.40 12.63 1.13
C VAL A 70 5.24 13.97 1.84
N VAL A 71 5.38 15.10 1.13
CA VAL A 71 5.13 16.43 1.71
C VAL A 71 3.68 16.57 2.15
N ASN A 72 2.73 16.15 1.31
CA ASN A 72 1.30 16.17 1.62
C ASN A 72 0.97 15.27 2.84
N GLN A 73 1.57 14.09 2.91
CA GLN A 73 1.40 13.19 4.05
C GLN A 73 1.87 13.84 5.35
N LYS A 74 3.06 14.45 5.36
CA LYS A 74 3.59 15.16 6.55
C LYS A 74 2.71 16.35 6.92
N MET A 75 2.23 17.14 5.95
CA MET A 75 1.24 18.20 6.18
C MET A 75 -0.05 17.63 6.80
N GLY A 76 -0.50 16.45 6.36
CA GLY A 76 -1.64 15.75 6.94
C GLY A 76 -1.45 15.40 8.42
N TYR A 77 -0.25 14.97 8.81
CA TYR A 77 0.06 14.72 10.22
C TYR A 77 0.00 16.00 11.07
N LEU A 78 0.51 17.11 10.55
CA LEU A 78 0.38 18.42 11.23
C LEU A 78 -1.10 18.82 11.36
N ARG A 79 -1.91 18.62 10.33
CA ARG A 79 -3.35 18.89 10.37
C ARG A 79 -4.02 18.13 11.51
N VAL A 80 -3.73 16.84 11.66
CA VAL A 80 -4.31 16.01 12.75
C VAL A 80 -3.92 16.57 14.13
N VAL A 81 -2.68 17.04 14.31
CA VAL A 81 -2.24 17.65 15.57
C VAL A 81 -2.97 18.96 15.86
N LEU A 82 -3.13 19.82 14.85
CA LEU A 82 -3.84 21.10 15.02
C LEU A 82 -5.33 20.89 15.26
N GLN A 83 -5.97 19.91 14.62
CA GLN A 83 -7.37 19.55 14.87
C GLN A 83 -7.59 19.07 16.30
N GLU A 84 -6.70 18.23 16.85
CA GLU A 84 -6.79 17.84 18.26
C GLU A 84 -6.68 19.04 19.21
N MET A 85 -5.82 20.00 18.88
CA MET A 85 -5.67 21.21 19.70
C MET A 85 -6.86 22.17 19.57
N GLU A 86 -7.55 22.18 18.44
CA GLU A 86 -8.83 22.87 18.27
C GLU A 86 -9.94 22.20 19.09
N GLU A 87 -10.06 20.86 19.02
CA GLU A 87 -11.02 20.08 19.81
C GLU A 87 -10.81 20.26 21.33
N ASP A 88 -9.56 20.41 21.78
CA ASP A 88 -9.21 20.72 23.17
C ASP A 88 -9.41 22.22 23.53
N GLY A 89 -9.82 23.07 22.59
CA GLY A 89 -10.10 24.50 22.81
C GLY A 89 -8.85 25.39 22.94
N PHE A 90 -7.67 24.91 22.54
CA PHE A 90 -6.44 25.69 22.60
C PHE A 90 -6.29 26.70 21.45
N ILE A 91 -6.82 26.39 20.26
CA ILE A 91 -6.70 27.22 19.05
C ILE A 91 -7.97 27.17 18.23
N GLU A 92 -8.14 28.14 17.34
CA GLU A 92 -9.01 28.02 16.18
C GLU A 92 -8.23 27.43 15.01
N MET A 93 -8.87 26.54 14.21
CA MET A 93 -8.19 25.86 13.11
C MET A 93 -7.77 26.83 12.02
N ILE A 94 -6.50 26.86 11.70
CA ILE A 94 -5.99 27.64 10.57
C ILE A 94 -6.45 27.04 9.23
N LYS A 95 -6.70 27.89 8.24
CA LYS A 95 -6.95 27.42 6.87
C LYS A 95 -5.68 26.79 6.29
N MET A 96 -5.62 25.45 6.30
CA MET A 96 -4.47 24.70 5.81
C MET A 96 -4.18 24.98 4.32
N PRO A 97 -2.91 24.93 3.92
CA PRO A 97 -2.55 24.98 2.49
C PRO A 97 -3.23 23.86 1.69
N LYS A 98 -3.44 24.11 0.39
CA LYS A 98 -3.84 23.05 -0.54
C LYS A 98 -2.71 22.02 -0.68
N PRO A 99 -3.03 20.74 -0.79
CA PRO A 99 -2.04 19.72 -1.11
C PRO A 99 -1.33 20.03 -2.43
N ARG A 100 -0.05 19.70 -2.52
CA ARG A 100 0.72 19.81 -3.76
C ARG A 100 0.24 18.79 -4.77
N PRO A 101 0.17 19.15 -6.07
CA PRO A 101 -0.24 18.20 -7.09
C PRO A 101 0.71 16.98 -7.11
N THR A 102 0.14 15.81 -7.07
CA THR A 102 0.88 14.55 -7.25
C THR A 102 0.70 14.09 -8.69
N LYS A 103 1.80 13.72 -9.34
CA LYS A 103 1.70 13.07 -10.65
C LYS A 103 1.17 11.66 -10.43
N ASN A 104 0.13 11.29 -11.17
CA ASN A 104 -0.20 9.88 -11.32
C ASN A 104 0.98 9.21 -12.03
N SER A 105 1.74 8.39 -11.31
CA SER A 105 2.79 7.59 -11.93
C SER A 105 2.15 6.58 -12.87
N LYS A 106 2.74 6.37 -14.05
CA LYS A 106 2.35 5.22 -14.90
C LYS A 106 2.47 3.96 -14.06
N VAL A 107 1.47 3.10 -14.14
CA VAL A 107 1.52 1.78 -13.50
C VAL A 107 2.59 0.95 -14.22
N HIS A 108 3.52 0.42 -13.44
CA HIS A 108 4.46 -0.58 -13.91
C HIS A 108 3.94 -1.97 -13.57
N TYR A 109 4.18 -2.92 -14.43
CA TYR A 109 3.84 -4.34 -14.24
C TYR A 109 4.89 -5.20 -14.93
N LEU A 110 4.98 -6.48 -14.57
CA LEU A 110 5.87 -7.44 -15.20
C LEU A 110 5.37 -7.76 -16.61
N THR A 111 6.24 -7.58 -17.60
CA THR A 111 6.03 -8.18 -18.92
C THR A 111 6.13 -9.71 -18.81
N LYS A 112 5.74 -10.44 -19.84
CA LYS A 112 5.88 -11.91 -19.85
C LYS A 112 7.34 -12.34 -19.73
N ASP A 113 8.24 -11.62 -20.41
CA ASP A 113 9.68 -11.90 -20.36
C ASP A 113 10.26 -11.61 -18.97
N MET A 114 9.91 -10.46 -18.38
CA MET A 114 10.34 -10.11 -17.00
C MET A 114 9.82 -11.12 -15.97
N GLU A 115 8.58 -11.60 -16.12
CA GLU A 115 8.02 -12.64 -15.25
C GLU A 115 8.81 -13.94 -15.41
N LYS A 116 9.08 -14.35 -16.65
CA LYS A 116 9.84 -15.56 -16.93
C LYS A 116 11.24 -15.50 -16.31
N GLU A 117 11.99 -14.43 -16.58
CA GLU A 117 13.33 -14.21 -16.00
C GLU A 117 13.32 -14.25 -14.46
N LEU A 118 12.31 -13.60 -13.85
CA LEU A 118 12.15 -13.60 -12.40
C LEU A 118 11.86 -14.99 -11.86
N LEU A 119 10.93 -15.72 -12.46
CA LEU A 119 10.53 -17.05 -12.02
C LEU A 119 11.69 -18.05 -12.22
N ASP A 120 12.40 -18.00 -13.34
CA ASP A 120 13.58 -18.83 -13.59
C ASP A 120 14.68 -18.59 -12.55
N PHE A 121 14.92 -17.31 -12.20
CA PHE A 121 15.85 -16.95 -11.12
C PHE A 121 15.41 -17.51 -9.76
N LEU A 122 14.13 -17.34 -9.41
CA LEU A 122 13.61 -17.77 -8.11
C LEU A 122 13.64 -19.30 -7.99
N LEU A 123 13.29 -20.03 -9.05
CA LEU A 123 13.33 -21.48 -9.07
C LEU A 123 14.74 -22.04 -8.75
N GLN A 124 15.79 -21.33 -9.19
CA GLN A 124 17.18 -21.72 -8.93
C GLN A 124 17.69 -21.31 -7.54
N ASN A 125 17.08 -20.29 -6.90
CA ASN A 125 17.59 -19.72 -5.65
C ASN A 125 16.72 -20.01 -4.43
N SER A 126 15.39 -20.17 -4.59
CA SER A 126 14.44 -20.45 -3.51
C SER A 126 13.12 -20.91 -4.09
N TYR A 127 12.84 -22.20 -4.00
CA TYR A 127 11.61 -22.81 -4.48
C TYR A 127 10.36 -22.19 -3.83
N GLU A 128 10.39 -21.98 -2.51
CA GLU A 128 9.27 -21.36 -1.80
C GLU A 128 9.02 -19.89 -2.23
N ALA A 129 10.10 -19.13 -2.50
CA ALA A 129 9.94 -17.76 -3.02
C ALA A 129 9.36 -17.76 -4.45
N TYR A 130 9.70 -18.76 -5.29
CA TYR A 130 9.09 -18.96 -6.60
C TYR A 130 7.57 -19.17 -6.46
N ASP A 131 7.15 -20.06 -5.59
CA ASP A 131 5.74 -20.38 -5.34
C ASP A 131 4.96 -19.18 -4.79
N ILE A 132 5.54 -18.47 -3.82
CA ILE A 132 4.95 -17.23 -3.27
C ILE A 132 4.75 -16.20 -4.38
N VAL A 133 5.73 -16.02 -5.27
CA VAL A 133 5.65 -15.00 -6.34
C VAL A 133 4.60 -15.38 -7.38
N ILE A 134 4.45 -16.66 -7.74
CA ILE A 134 3.33 -17.13 -8.58
C ILE A 134 2.00 -16.74 -7.95
N CYS A 135 1.80 -17.08 -6.67
CA CYS A 135 0.57 -16.74 -5.95
C CYS A 135 0.33 -15.22 -5.90
N LEU A 136 1.37 -14.42 -5.65
CA LEU A 136 1.24 -12.95 -5.63
C LEU A 136 0.85 -12.37 -7.00
N ILE A 137 1.38 -12.92 -8.10
CA ILE A 137 1.07 -12.45 -9.45
C ILE A 137 -0.37 -12.78 -9.84
N ASP A 138 -0.86 -13.96 -9.50
CA ASP A 138 -2.17 -14.41 -9.96
C ASP A 138 -3.31 -13.99 -9.04
N LEU A 139 -3.11 -14.05 -7.73
CA LEU A 139 -4.12 -13.63 -6.76
C LEU A 139 -4.18 -12.10 -6.61
N GLY A 140 -3.07 -11.40 -6.87
CA GLY A 140 -2.99 -9.95 -6.69
C GLY A 140 -3.15 -9.50 -5.23
N CYS A 141 -3.09 -10.38 -4.26
CA CYS A 141 -3.19 -10.07 -2.84
C CYS A 141 -1.98 -9.28 -2.33
N ARG A 142 -2.06 -8.69 -1.13
CA ARG A 142 -0.89 -8.05 -0.51
C ARG A 142 0.06 -9.12 0.01
N VAL A 143 1.37 -8.84 -0.06
CA VAL A 143 2.42 -9.79 0.37
C VAL A 143 2.14 -10.34 1.77
N ASN A 144 1.82 -9.46 2.73
CA ASN A 144 1.55 -9.90 4.10
C ASN A 144 0.23 -10.66 4.25
N GLU A 145 -0.75 -10.46 3.35
CA GLU A 145 -1.97 -11.27 3.32
C GLU A 145 -1.62 -12.71 2.95
N LEU A 146 -0.78 -12.90 1.93
CA LEU A 146 -0.34 -14.23 1.51
C LEU A 146 0.58 -14.91 2.54
N LEU A 147 1.58 -14.18 3.08
CA LEU A 147 2.52 -14.73 4.06
C LEU A 147 1.88 -15.06 5.42
N ASN A 148 0.69 -14.55 5.70
CA ASN A 148 -0.11 -14.88 6.87
C ASN A 148 -1.33 -15.74 6.54
N LEU A 149 -1.44 -16.26 5.31
CA LEU A 149 -2.52 -17.11 4.91
C LEU A 149 -2.46 -18.44 5.66
N GLU A 150 -3.50 -18.74 6.42
CA GLU A 150 -3.67 -20.02 7.11
C GLU A 150 -4.46 -21.00 6.21
N LYS A 151 -4.17 -22.27 6.32
CA LYS A 151 -4.74 -23.32 5.47
C LYS A 151 -6.25 -23.41 5.54
N ARG A 152 -6.86 -23.12 6.70
CA ARG A 152 -8.31 -23.09 6.90
C ARG A 152 -9.06 -22.07 6.03
N PHE A 153 -8.36 -21.11 5.43
CA PHE A 153 -8.96 -20.11 4.55
C PHE A 153 -8.93 -20.50 3.07
N ILE A 154 -8.42 -21.69 2.75
CA ILE A 154 -8.37 -22.23 1.41
C ILE A 154 -9.60 -23.11 1.20
N ASP A 155 -10.39 -22.78 0.21
CA ASP A 155 -11.59 -23.51 -0.18
C ASP A 155 -11.35 -24.19 -1.53
N PHE A 156 -10.93 -25.44 -1.49
CA PHE A 156 -10.65 -26.24 -2.70
C PHE A 156 -11.92 -26.63 -3.44
N ASP A 157 -13.05 -26.77 -2.74
CA ASP A 157 -14.33 -27.17 -3.35
C ASP A 157 -14.86 -26.04 -4.24
N ASN A 158 -14.75 -24.78 -3.79
CA ASN A 158 -15.14 -23.62 -4.57
C ASN A 158 -13.95 -22.98 -5.32
N ASN A 159 -12.77 -23.60 -5.29
CA ASN A 159 -11.55 -23.12 -5.97
C ASN A 159 -11.19 -21.67 -5.65
N GLN A 160 -11.21 -21.28 -4.37
CA GLN A 160 -10.97 -19.90 -3.93
C GLN A 160 -10.19 -19.82 -2.61
N ILE A 161 -9.63 -18.63 -2.36
CA ILE A 161 -8.98 -18.28 -1.09
C ILE A 161 -9.76 -17.14 -0.44
N ASN A 162 -10.10 -17.31 0.84
CA ASN A 162 -10.81 -16.33 1.64
C ASN A 162 -9.83 -15.50 2.46
N PHE A 163 -9.57 -14.25 2.04
CA PHE A 163 -8.70 -13.32 2.78
C PHE A 163 -9.52 -12.58 3.84
N ASN A 164 -9.52 -13.05 5.09
CA ASN A 164 -10.39 -12.53 6.17
C ASN A 164 -9.88 -11.27 6.88
N GLU A 165 -8.61 -10.90 6.74
CA GLU A 165 -8.02 -9.76 7.46
C GLU A 165 -7.91 -8.49 6.61
N ARG A 166 -9.01 -8.05 6.00
CA ARG A 166 -9.04 -6.72 5.41
C ARG A 166 -9.68 -5.75 6.41
N LYS A 167 -9.11 -4.56 6.52
CA LYS A 167 -9.35 -3.50 7.51
C LYS A 167 -10.82 -3.19 7.89
N ASN A 168 -11.80 -3.74 7.18
CA ASN A 168 -13.23 -3.46 7.33
C ASN A 168 -14.09 -4.72 7.42
N ASP A 169 -13.58 -5.84 7.95
CA ASP A 169 -14.32 -7.10 8.17
C ASP A 169 -15.02 -7.69 6.91
N LYS A 170 -14.68 -7.22 5.71
CA LYS A 170 -15.17 -7.80 4.47
C LYS A 170 -14.19 -8.87 4.00
N ALA A 171 -14.56 -10.12 4.20
CA ALA A 171 -13.87 -11.23 3.55
C ALA A 171 -13.92 -11.05 2.03
N VAL A 172 -12.79 -11.21 1.36
CA VAL A 172 -12.74 -11.23 -0.10
C VAL A 172 -12.30 -12.62 -0.52
N ALA A 173 -13.20 -13.33 -1.18
CA ALA A 173 -12.89 -14.58 -1.85
C ALA A 173 -12.24 -14.28 -3.21
N VAL A 174 -11.03 -14.78 -3.43
CA VAL A 174 -10.30 -14.64 -4.69
C VAL A 174 -10.18 -16.03 -5.33
N PRO A 175 -10.69 -16.23 -6.56
CA PRO A 175 -10.54 -17.51 -7.27
C PRO A 175 -9.07 -17.86 -7.50
N MET A 176 -8.73 -19.14 -7.39
CA MET A 176 -7.41 -19.66 -7.71
C MET A 176 -7.30 -19.96 -9.20
N THR A 177 -6.17 -19.61 -9.80
CA THR A 177 -5.79 -20.15 -11.10
C THR A 177 -5.28 -21.58 -10.94
N ASP A 178 -5.23 -22.37 -12.01
CA ASP A 178 -4.77 -23.76 -11.94
C ASP A 178 -3.35 -23.85 -11.33
N ARG A 179 -2.45 -22.93 -11.70
CA ARG A 179 -1.09 -22.93 -11.16
C ARG A 179 -1.06 -22.54 -9.68
N VAL A 180 -1.92 -21.64 -9.22
CA VAL A 180 -2.05 -21.29 -7.79
C VAL A 180 -2.58 -22.48 -7.02
N LYS A 181 -3.62 -23.15 -7.53
CA LYS A 181 -4.19 -24.35 -6.91
C LYS A 181 -3.12 -25.42 -6.74
N ALA A 182 -2.44 -25.79 -7.84
CA ALA A 182 -1.36 -26.79 -7.80
C ALA A 182 -0.22 -26.42 -6.83
N THR A 183 0.17 -25.13 -6.79
CA THR A 183 1.17 -24.63 -5.85
C THR A 183 0.71 -24.81 -4.42
N ILE A 184 -0.50 -24.39 -4.07
CA ILE A 184 -1.00 -24.45 -2.69
C ILE A 184 -1.23 -25.89 -2.25
N GLU A 185 -1.73 -26.76 -3.13
CA GLU A 185 -1.90 -28.19 -2.86
C GLU A 185 -0.57 -28.84 -2.40
N SER A 186 0.57 -28.44 -2.97
CA SER A 186 1.88 -28.98 -2.60
C SER A 186 2.31 -28.66 -1.16
N TYR A 187 1.71 -27.63 -0.54
CA TYR A 187 1.96 -27.23 0.86
C TYR A 187 0.88 -27.71 1.83
N TYR A 188 -0.19 -28.33 1.34
CA TYR A 188 -1.37 -28.64 2.16
C TYR A 188 -1.22 -29.97 2.92
N PHE A 189 -0.49 -30.93 2.41
CA PHE A 189 -0.34 -32.26 3.00
C PHE A 189 0.57 -32.21 4.23
N ASP A 190 0.14 -32.79 5.35
CA ASP A 190 0.83 -32.96 6.64
C ASP A 190 0.72 -31.82 7.68
N SER A 191 -0.30 -30.98 7.67
CA SER A 191 -0.35 -29.84 8.58
C SER A 191 -1.77 -29.52 9.09
N LYS A 192 -1.81 -28.74 10.20
CA LYS A 192 -3.04 -28.33 10.86
C LYS A 192 -3.68 -27.13 10.12
N ASP A 193 -5.01 -26.98 10.24
CA ASP A 193 -5.78 -25.90 9.61
C ASP A 193 -5.29 -24.48 9.94
N PHE A 194 -4.72 -24.30 11.14
CA PHE A 194 -4.17 -23.03 11.62
C PHE A 194 -2.72 -22.77 11.19
N ASP A 195 -2.08 -23.74 10.52
CA ASP A 195 -0.72 -23.54 10.02
C ASP A 195 -0.74 -22.61 8.80
N LYS A 196 0.31 -21.79 8.70
CA LYS A 196 0.49 -20.96 7.51
C LYS A 196 0.85 -21.84 6.31
N VAL A 197 0.41 -21.38 5.12
CA VAL A 197 0.75 -22.05 3.86
C VAL A 197 2.26 -21.98 3.61
N PHE A 198 2.87 -20.81 3.83
CA PHE A 198 4.28 -20.56 3.57
C PHE A 198 5.07 -20.28 4.85
N SER A 199 6.32 -20.71 4.89
CA SER A 199 7.23 -20.56 6.03
C SER A 199 8.03 -19.26 5.99
N LEU A 200 8.31 -18.69 4.79
CA LEU A 200 9.07 -17.48 4.64
C LEU A 200 8.33 -16.28 5.23
N ASN A 201 9.05 -15.48 6.00
CA ASN A 201 8.55 -14.17 6.43
C ASN A 201 8.90 -13.07 5.41
N TYR A 202 8.32 -11.87 5.62
CA TYR A 202 8.52 -10.73 4.72
C TYR A 202 10.01 -10.36 4.54
N SER A 203 10.80 -10.38 5.61
CA SER A 203 12.23 -10.00 5.55
C SER A 203 13.04 -10.97 4.69
N GLN A 204 12.79 -12.27 4.87
CA GLN A 204 13.45 -13.32 4.08
C GLN A 204 13.06 -13.22 2.60
N LEU A 205 11.77 -13.15 2.31
CA LEU A 205 11.28 -13.00 0.94
C LEU A 205 11.83 -11.72 0.28
N ASN A 206 11.84 -10.60 1.01
CA ASN A 206 12.38 -9.34 0.48
C ASN A 206 13.90 -9.42 0.22
N THR A 207 14.65 -10.14 1.03
CA THR A 207 16.09 -10.36 0.78
C THR A 207 16.32 -11.12 -0.53
N ILE A 208 15.55 -12.19 -0.77
CA ILE A 208 15.61 -12.96 -2.03
C ILE A 208 15.20 -12.06 -3.21
N TRP A 209 14.13 -11.27 -3.05
CA TRP A 209 13.67 -10.31 -4.06
C TRP A 209 14.72 -9.26 -4.40
N GLN A 210 15.43 -8.68 -3.41
CA GLN A 210 16.50 -7.72 -3.66
C GLN A 210 17.69 -8.35 -4.39
N LYS A 211 18.01 -9.62 -4.10
CA LYS A 211 19.01 -10.38 -4.86
C LYS A 211 18.57 -10.54 -6.31
N ALA A 212 17.34 -11.02 -6.56
CA ALA A 212 16.79 -11.14 -7.91
C ALA A 212 16.82 -9.80 -8.65
N ARG A 213 16.37 -8.73 -8.01
CA ARG A 213 16.38 -7.37 -8.56
C ARG A 213 17.78 -6.91 -9.01
N LYS A 214 18.79 -7.25 -8.22
CA LYS A 214 20.18 -6.91 -8.54
C LYS A 214 20.71 -7.75 -9.71
N ASP A 215 20.54 -9.05 -9.63
CA ASP A 215 21.16 -10.01 -10.56
C ASP A 215 20.49 -9.97 -11.96
N LEU A 216 19.19 -9.61 -12.00
CA LEU A 216 18.42 -9.39 -13.24
C LEU A 216 18.57 -7.96 -13.82
N GLY A 217 19.43 -7.10 -13.25
CA GLY A 217 19.67 -5.76 -13.78
C GLY A 217 18.61 -4.71 -13.47
N TYR A 218 17.72 -4.95 -12.49
CA TYR A 218 16.65 -4.02 -12.10
C TYR A 218 16.98 -3.20 -10.83
N ALA A 219 18.25 -3.15 -10.40
CA ALA A 219 18.66 -2.49 -9.15
C ALA A 219 18.28 -1.00 -9.09
N ASP A 220 18.35 -0.28 -10.20
CA ASP A 220 18.00 1.13 -10.36
C ASP A 220 16.49 1.38 -10.53
N LYS A 221 15.68 0.36 -10.81
CA LYS A 221 14.25 0.45 -11.05
C LYS A 221 13.46 0.50 -9.75
N LYS A 222 13.10 1.69 -9.29
CA LYS A 222 12.36 1.90 -8.03
C LYS A 222 11.00 1.19 -7.98
N PHE A 223 10.40 0.92 -9.13
CA PHE A 223 9.13 0.22 -9.23
C PHE A 223 9.25 -1.30 -9.02
N TYR A 224 10.46 -1.87 -9.16
CA TYR A 224 10.67 -3.31 -9.07
C TYR A 224 10.69 -3.76 -7.60
N THR A 225 9.52 -3.81 -7.00
CA THR A 225 9.25 -4.22 -5.62
C THR A 225 8.29 -5.40 -5.59
N LEU A 226 8.16 -6.10 -4.48
CA LEU A 226 7.17 -7.19 -4.32
C LEU A 226 5.74 -6.75 -4.69
N HIS A 227 5.40 -5.47 -4.49
CA HIS A 227 4.09 -4.93 -4.88
C HIS A 227 3.86 -4.90 -6.40
N LEU A 228 4.94 -5.03 -7.21
CA LEU A 228 4.86 -5.15 -8.66
C LEU A 228 4.04 -6.38 -9.10
N CYS A 229 4.07 -7.48 -8.34
CA CYS A 229 3.24 -8.67 -8.60
C CYS A 229 1.75 -8.32 -8.60
N ARG A 230 1.30 -7.57 -7.61
CA ARG A 230 -0.09 -7.11 -7.50
C ARG A 230 -0.46 -6.13 -8.62
N HIS A 231 0.43 -5.22 -8.98
CA HIS A 231 0.24 -4.37 -10.15
C HIS A 231 0.16 -5.18 -11.44
N THR A 232 0.89 -6.28 -11.53
CA THR A 232 0.83 -7.18 -12.69
C THR A 232 -0.54 -7.85 -12.79
N CYS A 233 -1.08 -8.37 -11.68
CA CYS A 233 -2.44 -8.92 -11.63
C CYS A 233 -3.47 -7.89 -12.12
N GLY A 234 -3.55 -6.73 -11.48
CA GLY A 234 -4.52 -5.69 -11.83
C GLY A 234 -4.38 -5.19 -13.26
N SER A 235 -3.15 -5.06 -13.77
CA SER A 235 -2.89 -4.65 -15.15
C SER A 235 -3.36 -5.71 -16.15
N ARG A 236 -3.14 -6.99 -15.88
CA ARG A 236 -3.57 -8.11 -16.75
C ARG A 236 -5.09 -8.27 -16.79
N LEU A 237 -5.75 -8.10 -15.65
CA LEU A 237 -7.21 -8.08 -15.60
C LEU A 237 -7.77 -6.92 -16.44
N ALA A 238 -7.21 -5.71 -16.27
CA ALA A 238 -7.63 -4.55 -17.05
C ALA A 238 -7.39 -4.73 -18.56
N GLN A 239 -6.22 -5.21 -18.97
CA GLN A 239 -5.88 -5.47 -20.38
C GLN A 239 -6.81 -6.49 -21.04
N ARG A 240 -7.39 -7.41 -20.25
CA ARG A 240 -8.40 -8.38 -20.72
C ARG A 240 -9.83 -7.86 -20.67
N GLY A 241 -10.03 -6.58 -20.35
CA GLY A 241 -11.35 -5.95 -20.36
C GLY A 241 -12.21 -6.26 -19.13
N VAL A 242 -11.63 -6.81 -18.04
CA VAL A 242 -12.38 -7.02 -16.81
C VAL A 242 -12.87 -5.66 -16.28
N PRO A 243 -14.17 -5.51 -15.94
CA PRO A 243 -14.70 -4.25 -15.42
C PRO A 243 -13.93 -3.75 -14.20
N ILE A 244 -13.69 -2.42 -14.14
CA ILE A 244 -12.84 -1.82 -13.11
C ILE A 244 -13.36 -2.08 -11.68
N LEU A 245 -14.66 -2.21 -11.49
CA LEU A 245 -15.27 -2.55 -10.20
C LEU A 245 -14.93 -3.99 -9.79
N LEU A 246 -14.93 -4.93 -10.72
CA LEU A 246 -14.53 -6.32 -10.44
C LEU A 246 -13.03 -6.41 -10.13
N ILE A 247 -12.19 -5.59 -10.79
CA ILE A 247 -10.76 -5.48 -10.45
C ILE A 247 -10.60 -4.91 -9.04
N LYS A 248 -11.40 -3.91 -8.67
CA LYS A 248 -11.44 -3.36 -7.31
C LYS A 248 -11.72 -4.44 -6.28
N ASP A 249 -12.75 -5.24 -6.51
CA ASP A 249 -13.18 -6.30 -5.60
C ASP A 249 -12.14 -7.43 -5.55
N TRP A 250 -11.62 -7.88 -6.70
CA TRP A 250 -10.53 -8.86 -6.78
C TRP A 250 -9.32 -8.46 -5.95
N LEU A 251 -8.84 -7.23 -6.16
CA LEU A 251 -7.70 -6.71 -5.42
C LEU A 251 -8.07 -6.33 -3.97
N GLY A 252 -9.34 -6.16 -3.64
CA GLY A 252 -9.81 -5.68 -2.33
C GLY A 252 -9.33 -4.28 -2.03
N HIS A 253 -9.52 -3.37 -2.97
CA HIS A 253 -9.32 -1.96 -2.73
C HIS A 253 -10.54 -1.36 -2.02
N GLU A 254 -10.33 -0.58 -0.96
CA GLU A 254 -11.41 0.17 -0.30
C GLU A 254 -11.97 1.24 -1.26
N ASP A 255 -11.07 2.06 -1.81
CA ASP A 255 -11.40 3.18 -2.68
C ASP A 255 -11.17 2.80 -4.14
N ILE A 256 -12.12 3.19 -4.99
CA ILE A 256 -12.04 2.98 -6.43
C ILE A 256 -10.84 3.69 -7.06
N GLU A 257 -10.44 4.84 -6.49
CA GLU A 257 -9.29 5.63 -6.94
C GLU A 257 -8.00 4.80 -7.00
N ASN A 258 -7.85 3.84 -6.06
CA ASN A 258 -6.71 2.92 -6.04
C ASN A 258 -6.71 1.94 -7.23
N THR A 259 -7.87 1.73 -7.87
CA THR A 259 -8.04 0.84 -9.02
C THR A 259 -8.02 1.63 -10.33
N MET A 260 -8.41 2.91 -10.32
CA MET A 260 -8.43 3.77 -11.50
C MET A 260 -7.06 3.92 -12.17
N ILE A 261 -5.98 3.61 -11.47
CA ILE A 261 -4.63 3.54 -12.04
C ILE A 261 -4.51 2.52 -13.18
N TYR A 262 -5.38 1.51 -13.24
CA TYR A 262 -5.42 0.48 -14.30
C TYR A 262 -6.40 0.82 -15.45
N ALA A 263 -7.29 1.80 -15.28
CA ALA A 263 -8.37 2.08 -16.24
C ALA A 263 -7.85 2.41 -17.65
N HIS A 264 -6.70 3.08 -17.75
CA HIS A 264 -6.09 3.40 -19.03
C HIS A 264 -5.55 2.19 -19.80
N LEU A 265 -5.46 1.02 -19.18
CA LEU A 265 -5.03 -0.24 -19.79
C LEU A 265 -6.19 -1.04 -20.38
N GLN A 266 -7.43 -0.67 -20.08
CA GLN A 266 -8.61 -1.34 -20.63
C GLN A 266 -8.74 -1.09 -22.13
N PRO A 267 -9.21 -2.08 -22.92
CA PRO A 267 -9.53 -1.90 -24.32
C PRO A 267 -10.55 -0.76 -24.51
N LYS A 268 -10.34 0.08 -25.52
CA LYS A 268 -11.33 1.11 -25.90
C LYS A 268 -12.42 0.46 -26.74
N ALA A 269 -13.45 -0.05 -26.09
CA ALA A 269 -14.49 -0.86 -26.71
C ALA A 269 -15.84 -0.13 -26.83
N LEU A 270 -15.85 1.22 -26.97
CA LEU A 270 -17.13 1.97 -27.06
C LEU A 270 -18.00 1.51 -28.23
N HIS A 271 -17.39 1.21 -29.38
CA HIS A 271 -18.14 0.76 -30.57
C HIS A 271 -18.81 -0.61 -30.37
N SER A 272 -18.23 -1.49 -29.57
CA SER A 272 -18.83 -2.83 -29.32
C SER A 272 -20.09 -2.77 -28.44
N TYR A 273 -20.35 -1.64 -27.80
CA TYR A 273 -21.54 -1.46 -26.96
C TYR A 273 -22.70 -0.71 -27.67
N VAL A 274 -22.50 -0.27 -28.92
CA VAL A 274 -23.57 0.44 -29.67
C VAL A 274 -24.79 -0.47 -29.87
N GLU A 275 -24.59 -1.75 -30.10
CA GLU A 275 -25.68 -2.71 -30.29
C GLU A 275 -26.57 -2.89 -29.05
N VAL A 276 -26.08 -2.58 -27.85
CA VAL A 276 -26.86 -2.65 -26.60
C VAL A 276 -27.89 -1.51 -26.53
N LEU A 277 -27.70 -0.44 -27.32
CA LEU A 277 -28.58 0.74 -27.36
C LEU A 277 -29.59 0.70 -28.51
N ASN A 278 -29.45 -0.23 -29.45
CA ASN A 278 -30.37 -0.49 -30.55
C ASN A 278 -31.42 -1.53 -30.18
#